data_cb1a3fb4bd4401079d9e6acf93798483
#
_entry.id   cb1a3fb4bd4401079d9e6acf93798483
#
_cell.length_a   1.000
_cell.length_b   1.000
_cell.length_c   1.000
_cell.angle_alpha   90.00
_cell.angle_beta   90.00
_cell.angle_gamma   90.00
#
_symmetry.space_group_name_H-M   'P 1'
#
loop_
_entity.id
_entity.type
_entity.pdbx_description
1 polymer ?
#
loop_
_entity_poly.entity_id
_entity_poly.type
_entity_poly.pdbx_seq_one_letter_code
_entity_poly.pdbx_strand_id
1 'polypeptide(L)'
;VEKVLIESGHARTAKKYILYRNERTRVREMNTRLMKVYEDLTFKSSLENDVKRENANIDGDTAMGTMLKYGSEGAKQFYEMFILDPAHAKAHREGDIHIHDLDFLTLTTTCCQIDLLKLFRDGFSTGHGFLREPNDIRSYSALACIAIQSNQNDQHGGQSVPNFDYSMAPGVRKTFRKLFRDNLAKALEV
;
A
#
# COMPACT_ATOMS: atom_id res chain seq x y z
N VAL A 1 29.02 31.09 -17.49
CA VAL A 1 28.41 30.60 -18.76
C VAL A 1 27.08 31.27 -19.02
N GLU A 2 26.12 31.24 -18.10
CA GLU A 2 24.76 31.79 -18.30
C GLU A 2 24.75 33.30 -18.65
N LYS A 3 25.45 34.08 -17.83
CA LYS A 3 25.57 35.54 -18.05
C LYS A 3 26.18 35.84 -19.42
N VAL A 4 27.25 35.13 -19.79
CA VAL A 4 27.89 35.33 -21.10
C VAL A 4 26.96 34.97 -22.25
N LEU A 5 26.21 33.87 -22.17
CA LEU A 5 25.26 33.48 -23.20
C LEU A 5 24.11 34.50 -23.36
N ILE A 6 23.65 35.08 -22.27
CA ILE A 6 22.61 36.13 -22.30
C ILE A 6 23.16 37.40 -22.93
N GLU A 7 24.30 37.86 -22.45
CA GLU A 7 24.96 39.13 -22.93
C GLU A 7 25.39 39.03 -24.40
N SER A 8 25.72 37.81 -24.86
CA SER A 8 26.06 37.56 -26.28
C SER A 8 24.83 37.32 -27.18
N GLY A 9 23.61 37.56 -26.68
CA GLY A 9 22.38 37.45 -27.47
C GLY A 9 21.85 36.02 -27.67
N HIS A 10 22.45 35.02 -27.00
CA HIS A 10 22.05 33.60 -27.10
C HIS A 10 21.01 33.20 -26.05
N ALA A 11 19.95 33.97 -25.88
CA ALA A 11 18.95 33.80 -24.82
C ALA A 11 18.29 32.40 -24.82
N ARG A 12 17.99 31.83 -25.99
CA ARG A 12 17.38 30.45 -26.08
C ARG A 12 18.34 29.39 -25.59
N THR A 13 19.63 29.53 -25.90
CA THR A 13 20.69 28.61 -25.44
C THR A 13 20.90 28.76 -23.94
N ALA A 14 20.96 30.00 -23.45
CA ALA A 14 21.05 30.27 -22.01
C ALA A 14 19.91 29.67 -21.23
N LYS A 15 18.66 29.82 -21.68
CA LYS A 15 17.49 29.20 -21.05
C LYS A 15 17.60 27.68 -21.00
N LYS A 16 17.95 27.02 -22.10
CA LYS A 16 18.15 25.56 -22.13
C LYS A 16 19.26 25.09 -21.19
N TYR A 17 20.35 25.84 -21.13
CA TYR A 17 21.48 25.53 -20.24
C TYR A 17 21.10 25.69 -18.77
N ILE A 18 20.40 26.75 -18.39
CA ILE A 18 19.91 26.98 -17.03
C ILE A 18 18.99 25.84 -16.60
N LEU A 19 18.02 25.47 -17.44
CA LEU A 19 17.11 24.37 -17.14
C LEU A 19 17.82 23.03 -17.00
N TYR A 20 18.75 22.72 -17.91
CA TYR A 20 19.56 21.51 -17.83
C TYR A 20 20.43 21.46 -16.56
N ARG A 21 21.11 22.58 -16.25
CA ARG A 21 21.93 22.67 -15.03
C ARG A 21 21.10 22.50 -13.77
N ASN A 22 19.96 23.13 -13.69
CA ASN A 22 19.05 23.01 -12.55
C ASN A 22 18.59 21.55 -12.37
N GLU A 23 18.19 20.90 -13.44
CA GLU A 23 17.82 19.48 -13.41
C GLU A 23 18.98 18.57 -12.97
N ARG A 24 20.19 18.79 -13.48
CA ARG A 24 21.40 18.03 -13.07
C ARG A 24 21.74 18.26 -11.60
N THR A 25 21.56 19.48 -11.08
CA THR A 25 21.79 19.78 -9.66
C THR A 25 20.77 19.05 -8.82
N ARG A 26 19.48 19.12 -9.19
CA ARG A 26 18.39 18.41 -8.51
C ARG A 26 18.65 16.91 -8.43
N VAL A 27 19.02 16.27 -9.54
CA VAL A 27 19.36 14.83 -9.59
C VAL A 27 20.54 14.47 -8.69
N ARG A 28 21.59 15.31 -8.66
CA ARG A 28 22.75 15.08 -7.78
C ARG A 28 22.38 15.15 -6.29
N GLU A 29 21.64 16.16 -5.91
CA GLU A 29 21.20 16.36 -4.53
C GLU A 29 20.38 15.16 -4.03
N MET A 30 19.51 14.64 -4.87
CA MET A 30 18.67 13.50 -4.53
C MET A 30 19.42 12.18 -4.48
N ASN A 31 20.29 11.91 -5.45
CA ASN A 31 21.15 10.74 -5.39
C ASN A 31 21.99 10.72 -4.11
N THR A 32 22.47 11.87 -3.66
CA THR A 32 23.21 11.98 -2.41
C THR A 32 22.35 11.70 -1.19
N ARG A 33 21.12 12.21 -1.17
CA ARG A 33 20.17 11.99 -0.08
C ARG A 33 19.74 10.53 -0.01
N LEU A 34 19.36 9.93 -1.14
CA LEU A 34 18.96 8.52 -1.21
C LEU A 34 20.09 7.59 -0.77
N MET A 35 21.33 7.85 -1.25
CA MET A 35 22.49 7.06 -0.83
C MET A 35 22.73 7.13 0.66
N LYS A 36 22.57 8.29 1.29
CA LYS A 36 22.69 8.41 2.73
C LYS A 36 21.61 7.64 3.48
N VAL A 37 20.35 7.69 3.02
CA VAL A 37 19.26 6.91 3.61
C VAL A 37 19.55 5.41 3.49
N TYR A 38 20.05 4.95 2.34
CA TYR A 38 20.41 3.55 2.13
C TYR A 38 21.61 3.12 2.99
N GLU A 39 22.59 3.99 3.17
CA GLU A 39 23.71 3.77 4.10
C GLU A 39 23.19 3.59 5.53
N ASP A 40 22.34 4.49 5.97
CA ASP A 40 21.72 4.44 7.30
C ASP A 40 20.87 3.18 7.49
N LEU A 41 20.08 2.78 6.48
CA LEU A 41 19.30 1.53 6.50
C LEU A 41 20.19 0.28 6.54
N THR A 42 21.37 0.36 5.94
CA THR A 42 22.31 -0.78 5.88
C THR A 42 23.06 -0.97 7.20
N PHE A 43 23.55 0.11 7.80
CA PHE A 43 24.55 0.03 8.87
C PHE A 43 24.02 0.40 10.25
N LYS A 44 22.89 1.09 10.38
CA LYS A 44 22.30 1.43 11.66
C LYS A 44 21.23 0.42 12.08
N SER A 45 21.16 0.14 13.39
CA SER A 45 20.07 -0.68 13.94
C SER A 45 18.74 0.09 13.96
N SER A 46 17.62 -0.61 14.17
CA SER A 46 16.30 0.01 14.33
C SER A 46 16.21 0.92 15.56
N LEU A 47 17.07 0.73 16.54
CA LEU A 47 17.13 1.59 17.73
C LEU A 47 17.71 2.99 17.42
N GLU A 48 18.54 3.09 16.40
CA GLU A 48 19.26 4.31 16.03
C GLU A 48 18.70 4.99 14.77
N ASN A 49 17.74 4.35 14.08
CA ASN A 49 17.23 4.81 12.79
C ASN A 49 15.71 4.91 12.79
N ASP A 50 15.19 6.14 12.75
CA ASP A 50 13.75 6.41 12.75
C ASP A 50 13.06 5.83 11.51
N VAL A 51 13.71 5.84 10.35
CA VAL A 51 13.17 5.27 9.11
C VAL A 51 12.91 3.77 9.25
N LYS A 52 13.76 3.03 9.97
CA LYS A 52 13.54 1.60 10.26
C LYS A 52 12.33 1.34 11.16
N ARG A 53 11.95 2.31 11.99
CA ARG A 53 10.83 2.21 12.95
C ARG A 53 9.53 2.82 12.43
N GLU A 54 9.55 3.49 11.30
CA GLU A 54 8.41 4.23 10.75
C GLU A 54 7.14 3.38 10.58
N ASN A 55 7.31 2.08 10.29
CA ASN A 55 6.19 1.16 10.16
C ASN A 55 6.32 0.03 11.19
N ALA A 56 5.44 0.00 12.18
CA ALA A 56 5.42 -1.00 13.25
C ALA A 56 5.16 -2.44 12.76
N ASN A 57 4.61 -2.62 11.57
CA ASN A 57 4.34 -3.93 10.99
C ASN A 57 5.54 -4.53 10.23
N ILE A 58 6.61 -3.76 10.08
CA ILE A 58 7.82 -4.16 9.35
C ILE A 58 9.02 -4.07 10.30
N ASP A 59 9.62 -5.21 10.61
CA ASP A 59 10.89 -5.23 11.33
C ASP A 59 12.04 -4.85 10.40
N GLY A 60 12.52 -3.63 10.52
CA GLY A 60 13.60 -3.05 9.70
C GLY A 60 14.96 -3.71 9.89
N ASP A 61 15.14 -4.56 10.90
CA ASP A 61 16.38 -5.29 11.14
C ASP A 61 16.37 -6.69 10.49
N THR A 62 15.28 -7.08 9.83
CA THR A 62 15.22 -8.29 9.01
C THR A 62 15.60 -8.00 7.55
N ALA A 63 16.08 -9.03 6.85
CA ALA A 63 16.43 -8.89 5.43
C ALA A 63 15.25 -8.41 4.57
N MET A 64 14.05 -8.96 4.80
CA MET A 64 12.84 -8.56 4.08
C MET A 64 12.43 -7.13 4.45
N GLY A 65 12.45 -6.81 5.75
CA GLY A 65 12.13 -5.46 6.21
C GLY A 65 13.09 -4.40 5.65
N THR A 66 14.38 -4.69 5.61
CA THR A 66 15.39 -3.80 4.99
C THR A 66 15.11 -3.60 3.49
N MET A 67 14.80 -4.67 2.75
CA MET A 67 14.49 -4.56 1.32
C MET A 67 13.20 -3.77 1.06
N LEU A 68 12.17 -3.96 1.89
CA LEU A 68 10.94 -3.16 1.81
C LEU A 68 11.22 -1.67 2.08
N LYS A 69 12.08 -1.37 3.05
CA LYS A 69 12.49 0.01 3.35
C LYS A 69 13.29 0.65 2.22
N TYR A 70 14.19 -0.09 1.56
CA TYR A 70 14.88 0.41 0.37
C TYR A 70 13.87 0.77 -0.74
N GLY A 71 12.91 -0.11 -1.00
CA GLY A 71 11.87 0.13 -1.99
C GLY A 71 11.02 1.37 -1.65
N SER A 72 10.56 1.46 -0.41
CA SER A 72 9.76 2.57 0.10
C SER A 72 10.49 3.91 -0.04
N GLU A 73 11.72 4.02 0.45
CA GLU A 73 12.49 5.27 0.38
C GLU A 73 12.85 5.67 -1.06
N GLY A 74 13.14 4.68 -1.91
CA GLY A 74 13.34 4.92 -3.34
C GLY A 74 12.09 5.44 -4.03
N ALA A 75 10.93 4.86 -3.74
CA ALA A 75 9.64 5.28 -4.28
C ALA A 75 9.24 6.68 -3.82
N LYS A 76 9.34 6.98 -2.51
CA LYS A 76 9.09 8.33 -1.97
C LYS A 76 9.88 9.38 -2.72
N GLN A 77 11.19 9.16 -2.89
CA GLN A 77 12.04 10.12 -3.60
C GLN A 77 11.67 10.24 -5.08
N PHE A 78 11.33 9.13 -5.74
CA PHE A 78 10.85 9.18 -7.11
C PHE A 78 9.59 10.03 -7.25
N TYR A 79 8.60 9.84 -6.37
CA TYR A 79 7.37 10.62 -6.39
C TYR A 79 7.59 12.10 -6.09
N GLU A 80 8.45 12.42 -5.12
CA GLU A 80 8.82 13.81 -4.84
C GLU A 80 9.50 14.50 -6.04
N MET A 81 10.27 13.74 -6.84
CA MET A 81 11.01 14.32 -7.96
C MET A 81 10.19 14.51 -9.22
N PHE A 82 9.42 13.49 -9.56
CA PHE A 82 8.90 13.34 -10.91
C PHE A 82 7.38 13.42 -10.99
N ILE A 83 6.68 13.18 -9.90
CA ILE A 83 5.23 13.07 -9.89
C ILE A 83 4.57 14.25 -9.17
N LEU A 84 5.04 14.59 -7.97
CA LEU A 84 4.49 15.69 -7.20
C LEU A 84 4.85 17.05 -7.83
N ASP A 85 3.92 18.00 -7.68
CA ASP A 85 4.26 19.40 -7.91
C ASP A 85 5.42 19.81 -6.99
N PRO A 86 6.43 20.54 -7.49
CA PRO A 86 7.58 20.96 -6.69
C PRO A 86 7.24 21.72 -5.42
N ALA A 87 6.14 22.49 -5.41
CA ALA A 87 5.68 23.20 -4.21
C ALA A 87 5.14 22.24 -3.16
N HIS A 88 4.36 21.21 -3.57
CA HIS A 88 3.85 20.19 -2.67
C HIS A 88 4.98 19.30 -2.13
N ALA A 89 5.91 18.89 -2.98
CA ALA A 89 7.09 18.13 -2.55
C ALA A 89 7.94 18.91 -1.55
N LYS A 90 8.08 20.23 -1.74
CA LYS A 90 8.78 21.10 -0.79
C LYS A 90 8.03 21.19 0.53
N ALA A 91 6.74 21.49 0.49
CA ALA A 91 5.90 21.61 1.69
C ALA A 91 5.89 20.30 2.51
N HIS A 92 5.85 19.14 1.84
CA HIS A 92 5.95 17.84 2.50
C HIS A 92 7.31 17.64 3.20
N ARG A 93 8.42 17.98 2.52
CA ARG A 93 9.77 17.87 3.12
C ARG A 93 10.01 18.84 4.27
N GLU A 94 9.42 20.03 4.22
CA GLU A 94 9.53 21.04 5.27
C GLU A 94 8.57 20.80 6.44
N GLY A 95 7.66 19.84 6.30
CA GLY A 95 6.69 19.47 7.33
C GLY A 95 5.45 20.36 7.40
N ASP A 96 5.25 21.23 6.40
CA ASP A 96 4.05 22.06 6.29
C ASP A 96 2.81 21.23 6.00
N ILE A 97 2.97 20.14 5.24
CA ILE A 97 1.95 19.13 4.97
C ILE A 97 2.54 17.72 5.13
N HIS A 98 1.68 16.74 5.38
CA HIS A 98 2.05 15.34 5.36
C HIS A 98 1.26 14.60 4.26
N ILE A 99 1.99 14.00 3.30
CA ILE A 99 1.41 13.09 2.30
C ILE A 99 1.59 11.67 2.83
N HIS A 100 0.50 11.06 3.25
CA HIS A 100 0.50 9.72 3.83
C HIS A 100 0.74 8.67 2.75
N ASP A 101 1.47 7.60 3.06
CA ASP A 101 1.79 6.49 2.17
C ASP A 101 2.36 6.94 0.81
N LEU A 102 3.24 7.95 0.84
CA LEU A 102 3.82 8.54 -0.36
C LEU A 102 4.53 7.51 -1.26
N ASP A 103 5.09 6.47 -0.69
CA ASP A 103 5.72 5.35 -1.39
C ASP A 103 4.74 4.51 -2.23
N PHE A 104 3.45 4.59 -1.94
CA PHE A 104 2.39 3.91 -2.68
C PHE A 104 1.52 4.83 -3.55
N LEU A 105 1.89 6.09 -3.72
CA LEU A 105 1.07 7.14 -4.32
C LEU A 105 0.35 6.74 -5.63
N THR A 106 1.00 5.97 -6.49
CA THR A 106 0.44 5.55 -7.79
C THR A 106 0.29 4.05 -7.97
N LEU A 107 0.69 3.25 -6.98
CA LEU A 107 0.78 1.79 -7.14
C LEU A 107 -0.48 1.06 -6.73
N THR A 108 -1.19 1.54 -5.72
CA THR A 108 -2.33 0.83 -5.16
C THR A 108 -3.26 1.76 -4.39
N THR A 109 -4.42 1.24 -4.00
CA THR A 109 -5.29 1.89 -3.01
C THR A 109 -4.73 1.66 -1.61
N THR A 110 -4.90 2.66 -0.74
CA THR A 110 -4.57 2.58 0.68
C THR A 110 -5.84 2.47 1.49
N CYS A 111 -5.91 1.56 2.43
CA CYS A 111 -7.05 1.27 3.29
C CYS A 111 -8.36 1.00 2.53
N CYS A 112 -9.04 -0.05 2.87
CA CYS A 112 -10.30 -0.40 2.22
C CYS A 112 -11.35 -0.95 3.18
N GLN A 113 -12.60 -0.92 2.72
CA GLN A 113 -13.72 -1.61 3.34
C GLN A 113 -14.16 -2.75 2.45
N ILE A 114 -14.25 -3.96 3.03
CA ILE A 114 -14.67 -5.17 2.32
C ILE A 114 -16.15 -5.40 2.59
N ASP A 115 -16.98 -5.33 1.56
CA ASP A 115 -18.39 -5.68 1.62
C ASP A 115 -18.58 -7.19 1.45
N LEU A 116 -18.46 -7.94 2.55
CA LEU A 116 -18.65 -9.39 2.54
C LEU A 116 -20.04 -9.81 2.11
N LEU A 117 -21.10 -9.04 2.42
CA LEU A 117 -22.45 -9.38 1.99
C LEU A 117 -22.56 -9.43 0.48
N LYS A 118 -21.98 -8.45 -0.20
CA LYS A 118 -21.95 -8.39 -1.67
C LYS A 118 -21.11 -9.54 -2.23
N LEU A 119 -19.92 -9.76 -1.68
CA LEU A 119 -19.04 -10.84 -2.13
C LEU A 119 -19.68 -12.22 -1.97
N PHE A 120 -20.37 -12.47 -0.85
CA PHE A 120 -21.05 -13.75 -0.63
C PHE A 120 -22.26 -13.96 -1.54
N ARG A 121 -23.02 -12.91 -1.83
CA ARG A 121 -24.20 -12.99 -2.70
C ARG A 121 -23.82 -13.15 -4.17
N ASP A 122 -22.90 -12.33 -4.64
CA ASP A 122 -22.59 -12.23 -6.07
C ASP A 122 -21.45 -13.18 -6.49
N GLY A 123 -20.72 -13.71 -5.51
CA GLY A 123 -19.45 -14.40 -5.74
C GLY A 123 -18.33 -13.42 -6.11
N PHE A 124 -17.10 -13.90 -6.15
CA PHE A 124 -15.94 -13.09 -6.54
C PHE A 124 -14.80 -13.95 -7.08
N SER A 125 -13.85 -13.29 -7.73
CA SER A 125 -12.62 -13.92 -8.20
C SER A 125 -11.40 -13.23 -7.58
N THR A 126 -10.41 -14.02 -7.21
CA THR A 126 -9.09 -13.56 -6.76
C THR A 126 -8.01 -13.69 -7.84
N GLY A 127 -8.42 -13.89 -9.10
CA GLY A 127 -7.51 -14.19 -10.20
C GLY A 127 -7.21 -15.68 -10.43
N HIS A 128 -7.57 -16.55 -9.46
CA HIS A 128 -7.32 -17.99 -9.50
C HIS A 128 -8.59 -18.85 -9.67
N GLY A 129 -9.68 -18.23 -10.08
CA GLY A 129 -10.97 -18.88 -10.27
C GLY A 129 -12.10 -18.07 -9.61
N PHE A 130 -13.34 -18.54 -9.82
CA PHE A 130 -14.53 -17.90 -9.29
C PHE A 130 -15.04 -18.61 -8.05
N LEU A 131 -15.27 -17.85 -6.98
CA LEU A 131 -15.80 -18.29 -5.71
C LEU A 131 -17.29 -17.95 -5.64
N ARG A 132 -18.12 -18.99 -5.60
CA ARG A 132 -19.57 -18.87 -5.56
C ARG A 132 -20.12 -18.57 -4.17
N GLU A 133 -21.41 -18.28 -4.05
CA GLU A 133 -22.12 -18.11 -2.77
C GLU A 133 -21.87 -19.30 -1.81
N PRO A 134 -21.50 -19.04 -0.56
CA PRO A 134 -21.27 -20.09 0.43
C PRO A 134 -22.57 -20.68 0.98
N ASN A 135 -22.54 -21.95 1.39
CA ASN A 135 -23.73 -22.69 1.83
C ASN A 135 -23.82 -22.93 3.33
N ASP A 136 -22.72 -22.90 4.06
CA ASP A 136 -22.66 -23.16 5.50
C ASP A 136 -21.64 -22.23 6.18
N ILE A 137 -21.64 -22.16 7.51
CA ILE A 137 -20.77 -21.26 8.26
C ILE A 137 -19.29 -21.51 8.00
N ARG A 138 -18.86 -22.74 7.70
CA ARG A 138 -17.47 -23.04 7.39
C ARG A 138 -17.05 -22.44 6.08
N SER A 139 -17.90 -22.57 5.05
CA SER A 139 -17.64 -21.93 3.76
C SER A 139 -17.73 -20.39 3.82
N TYR A 140 -18.65 -19.84 4.62
CA TYR A 140 -18.67 -18.39 4.91
C TYR A 140 -17.36 -17.92 5.53
N SER A 141 -16.87 -18.62 6.57
CA SER A 141 -15.61 -18.26 7.23
C SER A 141 -14.40 -18.40 6.29
N ALA A 142 -14.34 -19.48 5.52
CA ALA A 142 -13.27 -19.69 4.55
C ALA A 142 -13.23 -18.57 3.48
N LEU A 143 -14.39 -18.21 2.92
CA LEU A 143 -14.47 -17.14 1.92
C LEU A 143 -14.16 -15.77 2.50
N ALA A 144 -14.54 -15.49 3.76
CA ALA A 144 -14.13 -14.25 4.44
C ALA A 144 -12.60 -14.19 4.58
N CYS A 145 -11.95 -15.25 5.01
CA CYS A 145 -10.50 -15.30 5.09
C CYS A 145 -9.83 -15.12 3.72
N ILE A 146 -10.34 -15.78 2.68
CA ILE A 146 -9.81 -15.65 1.32
C ILE A 146 -9.96 -14.21 0.83
N ALA A 147 -11.10 -13.58 1.03
CA ALA A 147 -11.33 -12.18 0.62
C ALA A 147 -10.35 -11.22 1.30
N ILE A 148 -10.17 -11.36 2.62
CA ILE A 148 -9.24 -10.53 3.39
C ILE A 148 -7.80 -10.77 2.96
N GLN A 149 -7.40 -12.02 2.84
CA GLN A 149 -6.02 -12.39 2.51
C GLN A 149 -5.66 -12.03 1.06
N SER A 150 -6.57 -12.22 0.11
CA SER A 150 -6.36 -11.81 -1.27
C SER A 150 -6.21 -10.30 -1.38
N ASN A 151 -7.11 -9.55 -0.74
CA ASN A 151 -7.06 -8.09 -0.76
C ASN A 151 -5.79 -7.53 -0.09
N GLN A 152 -5.21 -8.25 0.88
CA GLN A 152 -3.95 -7.85 1.52
C GLN A 152 -2.78 -7.74 0.53
N ASN A 153 -2.80 -8.53 -0.55
CA ASN A 153 -1.76 -8.49 -1.58
C ASN A 153 -1.97 -7.35 -2.59
N ASP A 154 -3.20 -6.86 -2.71
CA ASP A 154 -3.61 -5.92 -3.75
C ASP A 154 -3.70 -4.48 -3.25
N GLN A 155 -3.58 -4.25 -1.95
CA GLN A 155 -3.68 -2.93 -1.33
C GLN A 155 -2.63 -2.72 -0.24
N HIS A 156 -2.39 -1.46 0.13
CA HIS A 156 -1.57 -1.09 1.28
C HIS A 156 -2.42 -0.49 2.40
N GLY A 157 -2.11 -0.87 3.65
CA GLY A 157 -2.78 -0.31 4.83
C GLY A 157 -3.89 -1.19 5.41
N GLY A 158 -4.77 -0.57 6.20
CA GLY A 158 -5.79 -1.26 6.97
C GLY A 158 -6.94 -1.79 6.11
N GLN A 159 -7.47 -2.93 6.53
CA GLN A 159 -8.70 -3.50 5.99
C GLN A 159 -9.77 -3.46 7.06
N SER A 160 -10.99 -3.11 6.69
CA SER A 160 -12.13 -3.18 7.58
C SER A 160 -13.26 -3.99 6.96
N VAL A 161 -13.98 -4.72 7.78
CA VAL A 161 -15.18 -5.45 7.39
C VAL A 161 -16.35 -4.93 8.21
N PRO A 162 -17.10 -3.94 7.71
CA PRO A 162 -18.25 -3.41 8.43
C PRO A 162 -19.32 -4.49 8.55
N ASN A 163 -19.97 -4.54 9.70
CA ASN A 163 -21.07 -5.49 9.97
C ASN A 163 -20.69 -6.96 9.73
N PHE A 164 -19.51 -7.37 10.20
CA PHE A 164 -19.01 -8.73 10.02
C PHE A 164 -19.98 -9.79 10.54
N ASP A 165 -20.53 -9.60 11.72
CA ASP A 165 -21.54 -10.47 12.34
C ASP A 165 -22.79 -10.61 11.46
N TYR A 166 -23.29 -9.51 10.92
CA TYR A 166 -24.44 -9.50 10.02
C TYR A 166 -24.13 -10.25 8.71
N SER A 167 -22.93 -10.09 8.19
CA SER A 167 -22.47 -10.79 6.97
C SER A 167 -22.37 -12.30 7.17
N MET A 168 -22.01 -12.74 8.38
CA MET A 168 -21.86 -14.16 8.73
C MET A 168 -23.19 -14.83 9.15
N ALA A 169 -24.16 -14.07 9.62
CA ALA A 169 -25.44 -14.57 10.15
C ALA A 169 -26.21 -15.51 9.20
N PRO A 170 -26.28 -15.28 7.88
CA PRO A 170 -26.91 -16.24 6.95
C PRO A 170 -26.26 -17.63 6.98
N GLY A 171 -24.93 -17.69 7.07
CA GLY A 171 -24.18 -18.94 7.18
C GLY A 171 -24.52 -19.71 8.45
N VAL A 172 -24.59 -19.00 9.59
CA VAL A 172 -25.00 -19.56 10.87
C VAL A 172 -26.42 -20.13 10.78
N ARG A 173 -27.37 -19.35 10.24
CA ARG A 173 -28.77 -19.78 10.09
C ARG A 173 -28.90 -21.00 9.19
N LYS A 174 -28.25 -21.01 8.05
CA LYS A 174 -28.26 -22.17 7.10
C LYS A 174 -27.72 -23.43 7.79
N THR A 175 -26.62 -23.31 8.49
CA THR A 175 -25.99 -24.43 9.21
C THR A 175 -26.85 -24.96 10.35
N PHE A 176 -27.36 -24.07 11.19
CA PHE A 176 -28.23 -24.45 12.30
C PHE A 176 -29.50 -25.17 11.81
N ARG A 177 -30.20 -24.63 10.82
CA ARG A 177 -31.40 -25.26 10.25
C ARG A 177 -31.11 -26.64 9.69
N LYS A 178 -29.98 -26.80 9.00
CA LYS A 178 -29.58 -28.11 8.47
C LYS A 178 -29.30 -29.12 9.59
N LEU A 179 -28.47 -28.72 10.54
CA LEU A 179 -28.12 -29.63 11.67
C LEU A 179 -29.34 -29.99 12.54
N PHE A 180 -30.22 -28.99 12.80
CA PHE A 180 -31.45 -29.25 13.54
C PHE A 180 -32.34 -30.27 12.82
N ARG A 181 -32.59 -30.06 11.52
CA ARG A 181 -33.39 -30.97 10.69
C ARG A 181 -32.76 -32.37 10.65
N ASP A 182 -31.46 -32.47 10.40
CA ASP A 182 -30.76 -33.74 10.26
C ASP A 182 -30.74 -34.50 11.60
N ASN A 183 -30.59 -33.84 12.73
CA ASN A 183 -30.65 -34.44 14.06
C ASN A 183 -32.09 -34.82 14.44
N LEU A 184 -33.09 -34.03 14.10
CA LEU A 184 -34.50 -34.38 14.33
C LEU A 184 -34.89 -35.61 13.50
N ALA A 185 -34.51 -35.66 12.22
CA ALA A 185 -34.76 -36.83 11.38
C ALA A 185 -34.16 -38.11 12.00
N LYS A 186 -32.89 -38.05 12.40
CA LYS A 186 -32.24 -39.18 13.10
C LYS A 186 -32.93 -39.60 14.38
N ALA A 187 -33.43 -38.64 15.16
CA ALA A 187 -34.14 -38.95 16.41
C ALA A 187 -35.54 -39.58 16.19
N LEU A 188 -36.14 -39.32 15.02
CA LEU A 188 -37.42 -39.89 14.63
C LEU A 188 -37.31 -41.26 13.96
N GLU A 189 -36.12 -41.66 13.51
CA GLU A 189 -35.82 -42.97 12.92
C GLU A 189 -35.60 -44.04 13.99
N VAL A 190 -35.54 -43.68 15.29
CA VAL A 190 -35.42 -44.57 16.44
C VAL A 190 -36.77 -44.91 17.00
#